data_722dedd86ed97f53bcccf73a86cbaca7
#
_entry.id   722dedd86ed97f53bcccf73a86cbaca7
#
_cell.length_a   1.000
_cell.length_b   1.000
_cell.length_c   1.000
_cell.angle_alpha   90.00
_cell.angle_beta   90.00
_cell.angle_gamma   90.00
#
_symmetry.space_group_name_H-M   'P 1'
#
loop_
_entity.id
_entity.type
_entity.pdbx_description
1 polymer ?
#
loop_
_entity_poly.entity_id
_entity_poly.type
_entity_poly.pdbx_seq_one_letter_code
_entity_poly.pdbx_strand_id
1 'polypeptide(L)'
;MKKNYHLHRLIRFCLIISLLLLCSTSQVFAAAKVNLKNTKIKLSATKLTYNQKVQRPKVSVTYKGKALKEKKNYVLKYSKGCKKVGTYTVQIIGKGAYTGKVKKQFTILPPKTQVMGGYVGKKTASVVIKRQTAQTSGYQLRYATNSKLKNAKTITVKGNKNNTVSLNGLKAGT
;
A
#
# COMPACT_ATOMS: atom_id res chain seq x y z
N MET A 1 -47.66 70.40 15.64
CA MET A 1 -47.24 69.44 14.58
C MET A 1 -45.79 68.96 14.64
N LYS A 2 -44.93 69.41 15.52
CA LYS A 2 -43.50 69.01 15.59
C LYS A 2 -43.19 67.72 16.40
N LYS A 3 -44.11 67.22 17.22
CA LYS A 3 -43.86 66.11 18.15
C LYS A 3 -43.82 64.70 17.48
N ASN A 4 -44.45 64.49 16.33
CA ASN A 4 -44.52 63.20 15.69
C ASN A 4 -43.32 62.91 14.78
N TYR A 5 -42.56 63.86 14.33
CA TYR A 5 -41.35 63.64 13.52
C TYR A 5 -40.21 63.00 14.31
N HIS A 6 -40.03 63.31 15.56
CA HIS A 6 -39.04 62.71 16.40
C HIS A 6 -39.37 61.24 16.70
N LEU A 7 -40.62 60.91 16.94
CA LEU A 7 -41.07 59.55 17.21
C LEU A 7 -40.88 58.64 15.97
N HIS A 8 -41.23 59.12 14.79
CA HIS A 8 -41.01 58.33 13.54
C HIS A 8 -39.53 58.19 13.20
N ARG A 9 -38.67 59.14 13.49
CA ARG A 9 -37.20 59.01 13.38
C ARG A 9 -36.65 58.02 14.35
N LEU A 10 -37.08 58.00 15.61
CA LEU A 10 -36.67 57.03 16.61
C LEU A 10 -37.10 55.61 16.23
N ILE A 11 -38.37 55.42 15.77
CA ILE A 11 -38.87 54.15 15.36
C ILE A 11 -38.09 53.57 14.14
N ARG A 12 -37.78 54.42 13.14
CA ARG A 12 -36.95 54.04 12.00
C ARG A 12 -35.52 53.69 12.38
N PHE A 13 -34.96 54.44 13.35
CA PHE A 13 -33.61 54.19 13.85
C PHE A 13 -33.54 52.86 14.64
N CYS A 14 -34.56 52.58 15.47
CA CYS A 14 -34.67 51.30 16.18
C CYS A 14 -34.90 50.13 15.24
N LEU A 15 -35.71 50.28 14.16
CA LEU A 15 -35.90 49.27 13.14
C LEU A 15 -34.62 48.95 12.34
N ILE A 16 -33.79 49.98 12.05
CA ILE A 16 -32.49 49.78 11.38
C ILE A 16 -31.49 49.08 12.29
N ILE A 17 -31.46 49.43 13.58
CA ILE A 17 -30.58 48.76 14.57
C ILE A 17 -31.03 47.33 14.79
N SER A 18 -32.33 47.04 14.86
CA SER A 18 -32.82 45.65 15.00
C SER A 18 -32.52 44.79 13.75
N LEU A 19 -32.55 45.37 12.55
CA LEU A 19 -32.20 44.70 11.30
C LEU A 19 -30.69 44.42 11.20
N LEU A 20 -29.83 45.28 11.79
CA LEU A 20 -28.40 45.08 11.85
C LEU A 20 -27.96 44.03 12.90
N LEU A 21 -28.79 43.81 13.94
CA LEU A 21 -28.53 42.75 14.94
C LEU A 21 -28.94 41.33 14.47
N LEU A 22 -29.66 41.20 13.37
CA LEU A 22 -30.00 39.96 12.68
C LEU A 22 -28.89 39.49 11.71
N CYS A 23 -27.72 40.14 11.74
CA CYS A 23 -26.53 39.56 11.13
C CYS A 23 -26.12 38.33 11.96
N SER A 24 -26.87 37.25 11.77
CA SER A 24 -26.57 35.94 12.32
C SER A 24 -25.13 35.62 11.93
N THR A 25 -24.25 35.63 12.90
CA THR A 25 -22.94 35.02 12.78
C THR A 25 -23.18 33.56 12.39
N SER A 26 -23.14 33.30 11.10
CA SER A 26 -23.08 31.91 10.59
C SER A 26 -21.81 31.33 11.20
N GLN A 27 -21.94 30.68 12.35
CA GLN A 27 -20.85 29.88 12.90
C GLN A 27 -20.63 28.76 11.87
N VAL A 28 -19.65 28.98 11.02
CA VAL A 28 -19.14 27.92 10.13
C VAL A 28 -18.50 26.90 11.07
N PHE A 29 -19.30 25.95 11.53
CA PHE A 29 -18.80 24.77 12.20
C PHE A 29 -17.91 24.06 11.19
N ALA A 30 -16.60 24.20 11.35
CA ALA A 30 -15.65 23.44 10.58
C ALA A 30 -15.96 21.97 10.81
N ALA A 31 -16.53 21.29 9.81
CA ALA A 31 -16.89 19.89 9.90
C ALA A 31 -15.66 19.11 10.37
N ALA A 32 -15.82 18.31 11.42
CA ALA A 32 -14.74 17.52 11.99
C ALA A 32 -14.09 16.64 10.92
N LYS A 33 -12.78 16.78 10.75
CA LYS A 33 -12.03 16.02 9.74
C LYS A 33 -12.01 14.53 10.08
N VAL A 34 -12.25 13.70 9.09
CA VAL A 34 -12.20 12.23 9.22
C VAL A 34 -10.74 11.77 9.25
N ASN A 35 -10.35 11.02 10.29
CA ASN A 35 -9.02 10.44 10.35
C ASN A 35 -8.91 9.26 9.36
N LEU A 36 -7.82 9.21 8.57
CA LEU A 36 -7.56 8.11 7.63
C LEU A 36 -7.45 6.73 8.28
N LYS A 37 -7.19 6.64 9.59
CA LYS A 37 -7.22 5.37 10.33
C LYS A 37 -8.62 4.73 10.31
N ASN A 38 -9.67 5.52 10.16
CA ASN A 38 -11.06 5.07 10.08
C ASN A 38 -11.50 4.75 8.64
N THR A 39 -10.57 4.69 7.70
CA THR A 39 -10.82 4.39 6.28
C THR A 39 -10.28 3.01 5.91
N LYS A 40 -10.87 2.40 4.89
CA LYS A 40 -10.35 1.15 4.32
C LYS A 40 -9.32 1.46 3.25
N ILE A 41 -8.07 1.06 3.48
CA ILE A 41 -6.94 1.32 2.57
C ILE A 41 -6.42 -0.02 2.03
N LYS A 42 -6.42 -0.16 0.70
CA LYS A 42 -5.90 -1.34 -0.01
C LYS A 42 -4.80 -0.94 -0.99
N LEU A 43 -3.79 -1.79 -1.13
CA LEU A 43 -2.81 -1.73 -2.21
C LEU A 43 -3.24 -2.71 -3.32
N SER A 44 -2.99 -2.35 -4.59
CA SER A 44 -3.23 -3.25 -5.74
C SER A 44 -2.40 -4.53 -5.66
N ALA A 45 -1.20 -4.44 -5.06
CA ALA A 45 -0.36 -5.58 -4.74
C ALA A 45 0.56 -5.25 -3.55
N THR A 46 0.78 -6.22 -2.66
CA THR A 46 1.74 -6.12 -1.56
C THR A 46 3.08 -6.78 -1.91
N LYS A 47 3.10 -7.63 -2.94
CA LYS A 47 4.30 -8.28 -3.48
C LYS A 47 4.36 -8.03 -4.98
N LEU A 48 5.49 -7.54 -5.45
CA LEU A 48 5.78 -7.25 -6.85
C LEU A 48 7.04 -8.02 -7.26
N THR A 49 7.17 -8.41 -8.51
CA THR A 49 8.38 -9.05 -9.01
C THR A 49 9.30 -7.99 -9.65
N TYR A 50 10.58 -8.04 -9.34
CA TYR A 50 11.58 -7.15 -9.93
C TYR A 50 11.55 -7.17 -11.46
N ASN A 51 11.46 -5.98 -12.07
CA ASN A 51 11.34 -5.80 -13.52
C ASN A 51 12.22 -4.66 -14.06
N GLN A 52 13.25 -4.25 -13.32
CA GLN A 52 14.19 -3.16 -13.67
C GLN A 52 13.56 -1.76 -13.73
N LYS A 53 12.25 -1.63 -13.49
CA LYS A 53 11.52 -0.34 -13.48
C LYS A 53 11.14 0.06 -12.07
N VAL A 54 10.86 1.34 -11.86
CA VAL A 54 10.26 1.82 -10.61
C VAL A 54 8.85 1.27 -10.49
N GLN A 55 8.55 0.62 -9.36
CA GLN A 55 7.28 -0.05 -9.11
C GLN A 55 6.59 0.57 -7.90
N ARG A 56 5.38 1.07 -8.10
CA ARG A 56 4.55 1.68 -7.08
C ARG A 56 3.14 1.11 -7.18
N PRO A 57 2.70 0.26 -6.23
CA PRO A 57 1.34 -0.28 -6.26
C PRO A 57 0.31 0.85 -6.15
N LYS A 58 -0.79 0.75 -6.89
CA LYS A 58 -1.92 1.67 -6.75
C LYS A 58 -2.53 1.55 -5.37
N VAL A 59 -2.96 2.68 -4.81
CA VAL A 59 -3.63 2.75 -3.49
C VAL A 59 -5.09 3.10 -3.71
N SER A 60 -5.98 2.34 -3.12
CA SER A 60 -7.40 2.67 -3.03
C SER A 60 -7.78 2.95 -1.59
N VAL A 61 -8.48 4.06 -1.38
CA VAL A 61 -8.98 4.48 -0.06
C VAL A 61 -10.48 4.63 -0.14
N THR A 62 -11.22 4.00 0.78
CA THR A 62 -12.69 4.10 0.85
C THR A 62 -13.13 4.48 2.26
N TYR A 63 -14.15 5.31 2.37
CA TYR A 63 -14.80 5.68 3.62
C TYR A 63 -16.31 5.55 3.49
N LYS A 64 -16.95 4.80 4.41
CA LYS A 64 -18.41 4.52 4.38
C LYS A 64 -18.88 4.08 2.97
N GLY A 65 -18.14 3.17 2.33
CA GLY A 65 -18.44 2.65 1.00
C GLY A 65 -18.08 3.56 -0.18
N LYS A 66 -17.77 4.83 0.04
CA LYS A 66 -17.42 5.79 -1.02
C LYS A 66 -15.92 5.85 -1.26
N ALA A 67 -15.49 5.80 -2.53
CA ALA A 67 -14.09 5.93 -2.93
C ALA A 67 -13.60 7.37 -2.74
N LEU A 68 -12.44 7.53 -2.12
CA LEU A 68 -11.78 8.82 -1.96
C LEU A 68 -10.85 9.08 -3.15
N LYS A 69 -10.74 10.36 -3.55
CA LYS A 69 -9.93 10.80 -4.69
C LYS A 69 -8.54 11.24 -4.22
N GLU A 70 -7.49 10.70 -4.83
CA GLU A 70 -6.11 11.17 -4.64
C GLU A 70 -6.01 12.65 -5.03
N LYS A 71 -5.09 13.38 -4.43
CA LYS A 71 -4.88 14.84 -4.53
C LYS A 71 -6.00 15.69 -3.92
N LYS A 72 -7.27 15.24 -3.91
CA LYS A 72 -8.39 15.93 -3.27
C LYS A 72 -8.55 15.54 -1.80
N ASN A 73 -8.63 14.24 -1.49
CA ASN A 73 -8.92 13.70 -0.16
C ASN A 73 -7.66 13.17 0.56
N TYR A 74 -6.65 12.78 -0.19
CA TYR A 74 -5.37 12.33 0.33
C TYR A 74 -4.25 12.52 -0.70
N VAL A 75 -3.00 12.42 -0.24
CA VAL A 75 -1.82 12.37 -1.09
C VAL A 75 -0.98 11.15 -0.74
N LEU A 76 -0.21 10.65 -1.71
CA LEU A 76 0.68 9.49 -1.55
C LEU A 76 2.14 9.94 -1.53
N LYS A 77 2.91 9.39 -0.57
CA LYS A 77 4.35 9.56 -0.51
C LYS A 77 5.00 8.18 -0.43
N TYR A 78 5.65 7.76 -1.51
CA TYR A 78 6.43 6.52 -1.55
C TYR A 78 7.84 6.75 -1.03
N SER A 79 8.42 5.73 -0.40
CA SER A 79 9.86 5.73 -0.07
C SER A 79 10.70 5.88 -1.35
N LYS A 80 11.93 6.38 -1.19
CA LYS A 80 12.86 6.54 -2.31
C LYS A 80 13.18 5.18 -2.97
N GLY A 81 13.48 5.21 -4.26
CA GLY A 81 13.91 4.05 -5.04
C GLY A 81 12.74 3.26 -5.61
N CYS A 82 12.13 2.34 -4.86
CA CYS A 82 11.06 1.45 -5.33
C CYS A 82 11.40 0.73 -6.66
N LYS A 83 12.69 0.46 -6.90
CA LYS A 83 13.20 -0.17 -8.13
C LYS A 83 13.92 -1.48 -7.85
N LYS A 84 14.73 -1.55 -6.80
CA LYS A 84 15.51 -2.74 -6.42
C LYS A 84 14.66 -3.71 -5.60
N VAL A 85 15.10 -4.94 -5.47
CA VAL A 85 14.54 -5.92 -4.52
C VAL A 85 14.64 -5.36 -3.10
N GLY A 86 13.55 -5.46 -2.34
CA GLY A 86 13.48 -4.92 -0.99
C GLY A 86 12.06 -4.56 -0.57
N THR A 87 11.91 -4.16 0.69
CA THR A 87 10.64 -3.70 1.26
C THR A 87 10.58 -2.19 1.25
N TYR A 88 9.47 -1.67 0.79
CA TYR A 88 9.20 -0.25 0.61
C TYR A 88 7.90 0.14 1.32
N THR A 89 7.76 1.43 1.57
CA THR A 89 6.59 1.99 2.25
C THR A 89 5.90 3.02 1.37
N VAL A 90 4.59 3.01 1.36
CA VAL A 90 3.76 4.13 0.91
C VAL A 90 3.08 4.75 2.12
N GLN A 91 3.18 6.05 2.26
CA GLN A 91 2.48 6.86 3.25
C GLN A 91 1.30 7.54 2.59
N ILE A 92 0.12 7.34 3.15
CA ILE A 92 -1.13 7.97 2.76
C ILE A 92 -1.37 9.10 3.76
N ILE A 93 -1.49 10.33 3.28
CA ILE A 93 -1.62 11.54 4.10
C ILE A 93 -2.95 12.20 3.78
N GLY A 94 -3.79 12.39 4.78
CA GLY A 94 -5.10 13.04 4.64
C GLY A 94 -5.00 14.48 4.15
N LYS A 95 -5.96 14.90 3.31
CA LYS A 95 -6.09 16.25 2.75
C LYS A 95 -7.56 16.68 2.72
N GLY A 96 -7.83 17.98 2.80
CA GLY A 96 -9.19 18.52 2.79
C GLY A 96 -9.99 18.09 4.02
N ALA A 97 -11.10 17.40 3.81
CA ALA A 97 -11.96 16.85 4.86
C ALA A 97 -11.36 15.64 5.59
N TYR A 98 -10.17 15.18 5.23
CA TYR A 98 -9.49 14.03 5.83
C TYR A 98 -8.18 14.45 6.50
N THR A 99 -7.82 13.76 7.57
CA THR A 99 -6.61 14.02 8.36
C THR A 99 -5.88 12.73 8.71
N GLY A 100 -4.71 12.86 9.31
CA GLY A 100 -3.89 11.73 9.75
C GLY A 100 -2.99 11.16 8.66
N LYS A 101 -2.17 10.20 9.07
CA LYS A 101 -1.19 9.52 8.21
C LYS A 101 -1.28 8.01 8.44
N VAL A 102 -1.32 7.23 7.36
CA VAL A 102 -1.29 5.76 7.42
C VAL A 102 -0.14 5.28 6.55
N LYS A 103 0.65 4.32 7.07
CA LYS A 103 1.73 3.67 6.32
C LYS A 103 1.30 2.28 5.90
N LYS A 104 1.59 1.88 4.66
CA LYS A 104 1.45 0.52 4.14
C LYS A 104 2.76 0.09 3.52
N GLN A 105 3.09 -1.19 3.65
CA GLN A 105 4.31 -1.77 3.09
C GLN A 105 4.00 -2.63 1.87
N PHE A 106 4.95 -2.68 0.94
CA PHE A 106 4.98 -3.62 -0.17
C PHE A 106 6.42 -4.05 -0.42
N THR A 107 6.60 -5.23 -1.02
CA THR A 107 7.90 -5.82 -1.25
C THR A 107 8.11 -6.09 -2.73
N ILE A 108 9.26 -5.69 -3.26
CA ILE A 108 9.74 -6.11 -4.57
C ILE A 108 10.59 -7.35 -4.37
N LEU A 109 10.13 -8.46 -4.89
CA LEU A 109 10.79 -9.77 -4.78
C LEU A 109 11.77 -9.99 -5.94
N PRO A 110 12.79 -10.82 -5.79
CA PRO A 110 13.62 -11.28 -6.90
C PRO A 110 12.77 -11.91 -8.01
N PRO A 111 13.27 -11.95 -9.26
CA PRO A 111 12.61 -12.68 -10.33
C PRO A 111 12.54 -14.17 -9.96
N LYS A 112 11.43 -14.82 -10.36
CA LYS A 112 11.28 -16.28 -10.20
C LYS A 112 12.28 -17.00 -11.08
N THR A 113 12.79 -18.11 -10.61
CA THR A 113 13.54 -19.07 -11.43
C THR A 113 12.69 -20.26 -11.83
N GLN A 114 13.21 -21.11 -12.71
CA GLN A 114 12.56 -22.32 -13.21
C GLN A 114 13.50 -23.51 -13.05
N VAL A 115 12.91 -24.68 -12.81
CA VAL A 115 13.63 -25.97 -12.95
C VAL A 115 13.73 -26.25 -14.43
N MET A 116 14.96 -26.47 -14.90
CA MET A 116 15.27 -26.75 -16.31
C MET A 116 15.40 -28.24 -16.58
N GLY A 117 15.62 -29.04 -15.53
CA GLY A 117 15.82 -30.48 -15.60
C GLY A 117 16.53 -30.98 -14.37
N GLY A 118 16.95 -32.22 -14.37
CA GLY A 118 17.70 -32.84 -13.29
C GLY A 118 18.11 -34.25 -13.60
N TYR A 119 18.91 -34.83 -12.73
CA TYR A 119 19.37 -36.20 -12.80
C TYR A 119 18.99 -36.92 -11.52
N VAL A 120 18.61 -38.19 -11.63
CA VAL A 120 18.23 -39.03 -10.51
C VAL A 120 19.24 -40.19 -10.40
N GLY A 121 19.81 -40.35 -9.22
CA GLY A 121 20.68 -41.49 -8.88
C GLY A 121 20.08 -42.28 -7.72
N LYS A 122 20.75 -43.35 -7.35
CA LYS A 122 20.36 -44.17 -6.20
C LYS A 122 20.53 -43.39 -4.89
N LYS A 123 19.46 -42.92 -4.27
CA LYS A 123 19.44 -42.06 -3.08
C LYS A 123 19.98 -40.63 -3.28
N THR A 124 20.12 -40.17 -4.54
CA THR A 124 20.56 -38.80 -4.86
C THR A 124 19.71 -38.25 -5.99
N ALA A 125 19.61 -36.92 -6.09
CA ALA A 125 19.11 -36.23 -7.25
C ALA A 125 19.87 -34.89 -7.41
N SER A 126 19.99 -34.41 -8.62
CA SER A 126 20.43 -33.06 -8.89
C SER A 126 19.39 -32.32 -9.69
N VAL A 127 19.17 -31.06 -9.35
CA VAL A 127 18.17 -30.20 -10.01
C VAL A 127 18.92 -29.05 -10.65
N VAL A 128 18.72 -28.90 -11.97
CA VAL A 128 19.25 -27.78 -12.74
C VAL A 128 18.20 -26.66 -12.77
N ILE A 129 18.56 -25.47 -12.36
CA ILE A 129 17.68 -24.30 -12.30
C ILE A 129 18.13 -23.23 -13.29
N LYS A 130 17.20 -22.49 -13.84
CA LYS A 130 17.51 -21.32 -14.66
C LYS A 130 18.19 -20.26 -13.82
N ARG A 131 19.42 -19.90 -14.15
CA ARG A 131 20.20 -18.91 -13.42
C ARG A 131 19.55 -17.53 -13.48
N GLN A 132 19.44 -16.89 -12.34
CA GLN A 132 18.99 -15.50 -12.18
C GLN A 132 20.13 -14.69 -11.57
N THR A 133 20.63 -13.69 -12.28
CA THR A 133 21.74 -12.84 -11.82
C THR A 133 21.26 -11.52 -11.24
N ALA A 134 20.11 -11.02 -11.73
CA ALA A 134 19.61 -9.70 -11.36
C ALA A 134 18.97 -9.72 -9.99
N GLN A 135 19.54 -9.00 -9.02
CA GLN A 135 18.99 -8.81 -7.67
C GLN A 135 18.68 -10.13 -6.93
N THR A 136 19.49 -11.17 -7.22
CA THR A 136 19.34 -12.51 -6.64
C THR A 136 20.62 -12.88 -5.89
N SER A 137 20.50 -13.20 -4.61
CA SER A 137 21.62 -13.58 -3.74
C SER A 137 21.73 -15.09 -3.54
N GLY A 138 20.79 -15.87 -4.08
CA GLY A 138 20.74 -17.31 -3.94
C GLY A 138 19.37 -17.88 -4.29
N TYR A 139 19.17 -19.16 -4.01
CA TYR A 139 17.94 -19.88 -4.34
C TYR A 139 17.45 -20.68 -3.14
N GLN A 140 16.15 -20.94 -3.11
CA GLN A 140 15.54 -21.93 -2.25
C GLN A 140 14.87 -22.99 -3.10
N LEU A 141 15.25 -24.24 -2.90
CA LEU A 141 14.62 -25.41 -3.49
C LEU A 141 13.77 -26.11 -2.45
N ARG A 142 12.49 -26.31 -2.75
CA ARG A 142 11.60 -27.14 -1.95
C ARG A 142 11.33 -28.44 -2.68
N TYR A 143 11.43 -29.54 -1.98
CA TYR A 143 11.17 -30.88 -2.54
C TYR A 143 10.40 -31.74 -1.54
N ALA A 144 9.59 -32.66 -2.07
CA ALA A 144 8.78 -33.60 -1.30
C ALA A 144 8.50 -34.84 -2.15
N THR A 145 8.03 -35.91 -1.52
CA THR A 145 7.59 -37.15 -2.16
C THR A 145 6.19 -37.08 -2.78
N ASN A 146 5.56 -35.88 -2.78
CA ASN A 146 4.23 -35.67 -3.31
C ASN A 146 4.13 -34.36 -4.09
N SER A 147 3.29 -34.32 -5.09
CA SER A 147 3.10 -33.17 -6.00
C SER A 147 2.57 -31.90 -5.29
N LYS A 148 1.87 -32.06 -4.17
CA LYS A 148 1.35 -30.93 -3.36
C LYS A 148 2.41 -30.32 -2.44
N LEU A 149 3.65 -30.79 -2.47
CA LEU A 149 4.75 -30.36 -1.58
C LEU A 149 4.36 -30.38 -0.09
N LYS A 150 3.51 -31.32 0.32
CA LYS A 150 3.17 -31.52 1.73
C LYS A 150 4.39 -32.06 2.46
N ASN A 151 4.71 -31.51 3.62
CA ASN A 151 5.91 -31.81 4.40
C ASN A 151 7.24 -31.62 3.63
N ALA A 152 7.27 -30.64 2.72
CA ALA A 152 8.43 -30.38 1.88
C ALA A 152 9.66 -29.98 2.70
N LYS A 153 10.79 -30.54 2.34
CA LYS A 153 12.12 -30.07 2.80
C LYS A 153 12.56 -28.87 1.97
N THR A 154 13.37 -27.99 2.56
CA THR A 154 13.91 -26.81 1.89
C THR A 154 15.43 -26.83 1.95
N ILE A 155 16.06 -26.62 0.81
CA ILE A 155 17.50 -26.36 0.69
C ILE A 155 17.70 -24.91 0.27
N THR A 156 18.61 -24.22 0.96
CA THR A 156 19.04 -22.86 0.59
C THR A 156 20.40 -22.93 -0.09
N VAL A 157 20.47 -22.46 -1.32
CA VAL A 157 21.70 -22.34 -2.10
C VAL A 157 22.17 -20.89 -2.02
N LYS A 158 23.27 -20.64 -1.34
CA LYS A 158 23.88 -19.32 -1.26
C LYS A 158 24.58 -18.97 -2.59
N GLY A 159 24.44 -17.70 -2.99
CA GLY A 159 25.01 -17.21 -4.25
C GLY A 159 24.12 -17.56 -5.44
N ASN A 160 24.33 -16.84 -6.54
CA ASN A 160 23.57 -16.97 -7.78
C ASN A 160 24.41 -17.52 -8.94
N LYS A 161 25.63 -17.94 -8.67
CA LYS A 161 26.55 -18.47 -9.69
C LYS A 161 26.23 -19.93 -10.06
N ASN A 162 25.88 -20.73 -9.08
CA ASN A 162 25.57 -22.14 -9.28
C ASN A 162 24.12 -22.30 -9.71
N ASN A 163 23.90 -23.11 -10.73
CA ASN A 163 22.58 -23.44 -11.24
C ASN A 163 22.19 -24.91 -11.00
N THR A 164 23.04 -25.69 -10.35
CA THR A 164 22.78 -27.08 -9.99
C THR A 164 22.69 -27.24 -8.49
N VAL A 165 21.65 -27.89 -8.01
CA VAL A 165 21.38 -28.17 -6.59
C VAL A 165 21.39 -29.66 -6.40
N SER A 166 22.30 -30.17 -5.60
CA SER A 166 22.41 -31.60 -5.28
C SER A 166 21.57 -31.94 -4.04
N LEU A 167 20.81 -33.01 -4.14
CA LEU A 167 20.01 -33.64 -3.10
C LEU A 167 20.65 -34.99 -2.76
N ASN A 168 21.06 -35.18 -1.52
CA ASN A 168 21.66 -36.40 -1.03
C ASN A 168 20.82 -37.06 0.07
N GLY A 169 20.99 -38.31 0.32
CA GLY A 169 20.29 -39.05 1.40
C GLY A 169 18.77 -39.19 1.15
N LEU A 170 18.36 -39.25 -0.11
CA LEU A 170 16.98 -39.53 -0.48
C LEU A 170 16.64 -40.99 -0.18
N LYS A 171 15.39 -41.28 0.15
CA LYS A 171 14.89 -42.65 0.23
C LYS A 171 14.84 -43.24 -1.19
N ALA A 172 15.17 -44.51 -1.34
CA ALA A 172 15.02 -45.24 -2.61
C ALA A 172 13.52 -45.26 -2.99
N GLY A 173 13.21 -45.00 -4.28
CA GLY A 173 11.83 -44.98 -4.78
C GLY A 173 11.04 -43.70 -4.51
N THR A 174 11.73 -42.62 -4.16
CA THR A 174 11.08 -41.28 -4.02
C THR A 174 11.36 -40.41 -5.22
#